data_74c800c36bc9d5d2208193d02c9e5517
#
_entry.id   74c800c36bc9d5d2208193d02c9e5517
#
_cell.length_a   1.000
_cell.length_b   1.000
_cell.length_c   1.000
_cell.angle_alpha   90.00
_cell.angle_beta   90.00
_cell.angle_gamma   90.00
#
_symmetry.space_group_name_H-M   'P 1'
#
loop_
_entity.id
_entity.type
_entity.pdbx_description
1 polymer ?
#
loop_
_entity_poly.entity_id
_entity_poly.type
_entity_poly.pdbx_seq_one_letter_code
_entity_poly.pdbx_strand_id
1 'polypeptide(L)'
;MVVRLAIAADVLRIVDWIEALTAAIDGPVPVDRSYTAASVMRLIASPDGFVAVSDGGFIAGVMQPTIINPAPVARELGWFAADGSGRALLTAFEGWAAERGAVLVQLSTGAEGPDLSRLGYRIAERAWVK
;
A
#
# COMPACT_ATOMS: atom_id res chain seq x y z
N MET A 1 3.66 -9.30 16.67
CA MET A 1 2.96 -9.42 15.41
C MET A 1 3.99 -9.46 14.29
N VAL A 2 3.98 -10.51 13.49
CA VAL A 2 5.04 -10.74 12.49
C VAL A 2 4.62 -10.16 11.15
N VAL A 3 5.46 -9.27 10.61
CA VAL A 3 5.33 -8.74 9.26
C VAL A 3 6.51 -9.29 8.44
N ARG A 4 6.22 -9.82 7.27
CA ARG A 4 7.23 -10.36 6.36
C ARG A 4 6.95 -9.95 4.93
N LEU A 5 7.95 -10.05 4.07
CA LEU A 5 7.75 -9.85 2.64
C LEU A 5 6.80 -10.92 2.08
N ALA A 6 5.92 -10.49 1.19
CA ALA A 6 4.99 -11.40 0.51
C ALA A 6 5.72 -12.27 -0.50
N ILE A 7 5.21 -13.48 -0.67
CA ILE A 7 5.63 -14.43 -1.70
C ILE A 7 4.44 -14.78 -2.58
N ALA A 8 4.66 -15.50 -3.67
CA ALA A 8 3.60 -15.87 -4.61
C ALA A 8 2.41 -16.58 -3.94
N ALA A 9 2.66 -17.39 -2.91
CA ALA A 9 1.61 -18.10 -2.19
C ALA A 9 0.66 -17.17 -1.43
N ASP A 10 1.04 -15.91 -1.20
CA ASP A 10 0.21 -14.93 -0.50
C ASP A 10 -0.77 -14.19 -1.42
N VAL A 11 -0.59 -14.28 -2.74
CA VAL A 11 -1.26 -13.39 -3.70
C VAL A 11 -2.78 -13.47 -3.61
N LEU A 12 -3.37 -14.68 -3.59
CA LEU A 12 -4.82 -14.80 -3.54
C LEU A 12 -5.42 -14.24 -2.27
N ARG A 13 -4.75 -14.40 -1.15
CA ARG A 13 -5.16 -13.81 0.13
C ARG A 13 -5.09 -12.28 0.07
N ILE A 14 -4.05 -11.74 -0.55
CA ILE A 14 -3.93 -10.29 -0.75
C ILE A 14 -5.06 -9.77 -1.64
N VAL A 15 -5.42 -10.49 -2.69
CA VAL A 15 -6.56 -10.11 -3.54
C VAL A 15 -7.86 -10.07 -2.75
N ASP A 16 -8.10 -11.04 -1.86
CA ASP A 16 -9.26 -11.02 -0.97
C ASP A 16 -9.27 -9.77 -0.07
N TRP A 17 -8.12 -9.40 0.48
CA TRP A 17 -7.99 -8.19 1.29
C TRP A 17 -8.19 -6.92 0.48
N ILE A 18 -7.73 -6.88 -0.78
CA ILE A 18 -7.97 -5.74 -1.68
C ILE A 18 -9.46 -5.57 -1.95
N GLU A 19 -10.20 -6.67 -2.14
CA GLU A 19 -11.64 -6.60 -2.26
C GLU A 19 -12.31 -6.06 -0.99
N ALA A 20 -11.87 -6.52 0.18
CA ALA A 20 -12.37 -6.01 1.46
C ALA A 20 -12.07 -4.52 1.64
N LEU A 21 -10.86 -4.09 1.28
CA LEU A 21 -10.46 -2.68 1.33
C LEU A 21 -11.31 -1.83 0.40
N THR A 22 -11.49 -2.27 -0.84
CA THR A 22 -12.29 -1.55 -1.85
C THR A 22 -13.73 -1.38 -1.38
N ALA A 23 -14.32 -2.41 -0.80
CA ALA A 23 -15.66 -2.34 -0.22
C ALA A 23 -15.72 -1.37 0.97
N ALA A 24 -14.72 -1.41 1.84
CA ALA A 24 -14.69 -0.57 3.05
C ALA A 24 -14.57 0.93 2.75
N ILE A 25 -13.86 1.30 1.69
CA ILE A 25 -13.67 2.70 1.30
C ILE A 25 -14.62 3.15 0.19
N ASP A 26 -15.57 2.31 -0.20
CA ASP A 26 -16.49 2.56 -1.31
C ASP A 26 -15.72 2.99 -2.59
N GLY A 27 -14.73 2.18 -2.96
CA GLY A 27 -13.87 2.45 -4.10
C GLY A 27 -14.66 2.53 -5.41
N PRO A 28 -14.35 3.53 -6.27
CA PRO A 28 -15.16 3.80 -7.47
C PRO A 28 -14.94 2.81 -8.62
N VAL A 29 -13.91 1.97 -8.53
CA VAL A 29 -13.59 1.01 -9.57
C VAL A 29 -13.72 -0.41 -9.02
N PRO A 30 -14.47 -1.30 -9.68
CA PRO A 30 -14.61 -2.68 -9.21
C PRO A 30 -13.29 -3.45 -9.37
N VAL A 31 -13.08 -4.43 -8.48
CA VAL A 31 -11.88 -5.26 -8.51
C VAL A 31 -12.00 -6.30 -9.63
N ASP A 32 -11.01 -6.31 -10.52
CA ASP A 32 -10.76 -7.41 -11.45
C ASP A 32 -9.73 -8.33 -10.81
N ARG A 33 -10.15 -9.50 -10.36
CA ARG A 33 -9.30 -10.38 -9.56
C ARG A 33 -8.05 -10.87 -10.31
N SER A 34 -8.19 -11.26 -11.57
CA SER A 34 -7.06 -11.75 -12.36
C SER A 34 -6.03 -10.65 -12.59
N TYR A 35 -6.50 -9.47 -12.94
CA TYR A 35 -5.64 -8.30 -13.13
C TYR A 35 -4.93 -7.91 -11.83
N THR A 36 -5.67 -7.90 -10.73
CA THR A 36 -5.14 -7.56 -9.41
C THR A 36 -4.06 -8.56 -8.97
N ALA A 37 -4.30 -9.85 -9.15
CA ALA A 37 -3.31 -10.88 -8.84
C ALA A 37 -2.02 -10.69 -9.64
N ALA A 38 -2.12 -10.40 -10.93
CA ALA A 38 -0.97 -10.13 -11.79
C ALA A 38 -0.22 -8.86 -11.35
N SER A 39 -0.95 -7.83 -10.93
CA SER A 39 -0.36 -6.58 -10.43
C SER A 39 0.43 -6.80 -9.14
N VAL A 40 -0.11 -7.56 -8.19
CA VAL A 40 0.57 -7.91 -6.95
C VAL A 40 1.83 -8.74 -7.24
N MET A 41 1.74 -9.71 -8.15
CA MET A 41 2.90 -10.50 -8.56
C MET A 41 4.01 -9.64 -9.14
N ARG A 42 3.66 -8.66 -9.97
CA ARG A 42 4.66 -7.72 -10.52
C ARG A 42 5.34 -6.91 -9.44
N LEU A 43 4.61 -6.43 -8.44
CA LEU A 43 5.17 -5.68 -7.31
C LEU A 43 6.13 -6.55 -6.49
N ILE A 44 5.76 -7.81 -6.23
CA ILE A 44 6.63 -8.75 -5.51
C ILE A 44 7.94 -8.97 -6.26
N ALA A 45 7.88 -9.09 -7.58
CA ALA A 45 9.03 -9.38 -8.42
C ALA A 45 9.89 -8.15 -8.75
N SER A 46 9.36 -6.95 -8.60
CA SER A 46 10.05 -5.71 -8.99
C SER A 46 10.99 -5.22 -7.88
N PRO A 47 12.22 -4.79 -8.22
CA PRO A 47 13.10 -4.13 -7.24
C PRO A 47 12.54 -2.80 -6.73
N ASP A 48 11.64 -2.17 -7.48
CA ASP A 48 10.98 -0.92 -7.08
C ASP A 48 9.62 -1.16 -6.41
N GLY A 49 9.21 -2.41 -6.26
CA GLY A 49 7.98 -2.79 -5.59
C GLY A 49 8.20 -3.28 -4.16
N PHE A 50 7.21 -3.12 -3.33
CA PHE A 50 7.20 -3.62 -1.96
C PHE A 50 5.85 -4.20 -1.64
N VAL A 51 5.81 -5.45 -1.20
CA VAL A 51 4.59 -6.07 -0.67
C VAL A 51 4.96 -6.82 0.60
N ALA A 52 4.29 -6.49 1.69
CA ALA A 52 4.46 -7.17 2.98
C ALA A 52 3.12 -7.64 3.49
N VAL A 53 3.14 -8.72 4.24
CA VAL A 53 1.95 -9.34 4.83
C VAL A 53 2.15 -9.57 6.32
N SER A 54 1.03 -9.56 7.04
CA SER A 54 0.87 -10.06 8.40
C SER A 54 -0.17 -11.17 8.37
N ASP A 55 -0.54 -11.69 9.54
CA ASP A 55 -1.60 -12.71 9.61
C ASP A 55 -2.95 -12.19 9.12
N GLY A 56 -3.24 -10.91 9.32
CA GLY A 56 -4.54 -10.33 9.01
C GLY A 56 -4.53 -9.14 8.05
N GLY A 57 -3.43 -8.89 7.34
CA GLY A 57 -3.38 -7.74 6.43
C GLY A 57 -2.16 -7.69 5.52
N PHE A 58 -2.10 -6.63 4.74
CA PHE A 58 -1.02 -6.38 3.80
C PHE A 58 -0.77 -4.89 3.63
N ILE A 59 0.39 -4.57 3.09
CA ILE A 59 0.69 -3.26 2.51
C ILE A 59 1.46 -3.47 1.21
N ALA A 60 1.12 -2.69 0.21
CA ALA A 60 1.80 -2.71 -1.08
C ALA A 60 2.17 -1.30 -1.50
N GLY A 61 3.32 -1.14 -2.10
CA GLY A 61 3.79 0.15 -2.56
C GLY A 61 4.82 0.04 -3.66
N VAL A 62 5.18 1.20 -4.18
CA VAL A 62 6.13 1.32 -5.30
C VAL A 62 7.01 2.54 -5.07
N MET A 63 8.27 2.42 -5.50
CA MET A 63 9.20 3.53 -5.56
C MET A 63 9.20 4.11 -6.96
N GLN A 64 8.89 5.40 -7.09
CA GLN A 64 8.85 6.04 -8.40
C GLN A 64 9.16 7.53 -8.31
N PRO A 65 9.71 8.14 -9.36
CA PRO A 65 9.82 9.59 -9.44
C PRO A 65 8.46 10.23 -9.73
N THR A 66 8.38 11.54 -9.55
CA THR A 66 7.25 12.34 -10.04
C THR A 66 7.60 12.96 -11.39
N ILE A 67 6.64 13.61 -12.03
CA ILE A 67 6.94 14.33 -13.28
C ILE A 67 7.75 15.61 -13.05
N ILE A 68 7.86 16.06 -11.81
CA ILE A 68 8.54 17.32 -11.49
C ILE A 68 9.94 17.16 -10.92
N ASN A 69 10.31 15.94 -10.51
CA ASN A 69 11.58 15.70 -9.85
C ASN A 69 11.95 14.20 -9.95
N PRO A 70 13.20 13.86 -10.30
CA PRO A 70 13.63 12.47 -10.38
C PRO A 70 13.83 11.79 -9.02
N ALA A 71 13.83 12.53 -7.92
CA ALA A 71 14.00 11.95 -6.59
C ALA A 71 12.86 10.95 -6.29
N PRO A 72 13.17 9.77 -5.72
CA PRO A 72 12.19 8.72 -5.53
C PRO A 72 11.19 9.04 -4.43
N VAL A 73 9.92 8.72 -4.69
CA VAL A 73 8.83 8.78 -3.75
C VAL A 73 8.32 7.36 -3.50
N ALA A 74 8.18 6.99 -2.24
CA ALA A 74 7.54 5.72 -1.85
C ALA A 74 6.03 5.93 -1.79
N ARG A 75 5.31 5.35 -2.73
CA ARG A 75 3.86 5.51 -2.86
C ARG A 75 3.15 4.23 -2.47
N GLU A 76 2.28 4.33 -1.47
CA GLU A 76 1.44 3.22 -1.06
C GLU A 76 0.32 3.01 -2.10
N LEU A 77 0.07 1.75 -2.46
CA LEU A 77 -0.95 1.35 -3.44
C LEU A 77 -2.10 0.59 -2.81
N GLY A 78 -1.90 0.04 -1.62
CA GLY A 78 -2.92 -0.65 -0.87
C GLY A 78 -2.43 -0.95 0.54
N TRP A 79 -3.29 -0.78 1.53
CA TRP A 79 -2.97 -0.99 2.94
C TRP A 79 -4.23 -1.36 3.69
N PHE A 80 -4.27 -2.57 4.23
CA PHE A 80 -5.44 -3.12 4.91
C PHE A 80 -5.01 -4.07 6.02
N ALA A 81 -5.67 -4.00 7.16
CA ALA A 81 -5.49 -4.96 8.24
C ALA A 81 -6.81 -5.16 8.99
N ALA A 82 -7.18 -6.43 9.17
CA ALA A 82 -8.38 -6.81 9.90
C ALA A 82 -8.09 -7.13 11.37
N ASP A 83 -6.82 -7.22 11.78
CA ASP A 83 -6.38 -7.75 13.09
C ASP A 83 -5.56 -6.76 13.92
N GLY A 84 -5.56 -5.48 13.58
CA GLY A 84 -4.77 -4.47 14.28
C GLY A 84 -3.31 -4.39 13.84
N SER A 85 -2.88 -5.14 12.82
CA SER A 85 -1.49 -5.13 12.34
C SER A 85 -1.15 -3.95 11.42
N GLY A 86 -2.10 -3.05 11.16
CA GLY A 86 -1.93 -1.97 10.19
C GLY A 86 -0.71 -1.10 10.45
N ARG A 87 -0.45 -0.75 11.70
CA ARG A 87 0.71 0.08 12.03
C ARG A 87 2.03 -0.64 11.83
N ALA A 88 2.11 -1.93 12.16
CA ALA A 88 3.31 -2.73 11.92
C ALA A 88 3.62 -2.85 10.43
N LEU A 89 2.58 -3.01 9.60
CA LEU A 89 2.71 -3.02 8.15
C LEU A 89 3.22 -1.67 7.62
N LEU A 90 2.68 -0.57 8.12
CA LEU A 90 3.15 0.77 7.75
C LEU A 90 4.61 0.98 8.15
N THR A 91 5.00 0.57 9.34
CA THR A 91 6.38 0.67 9.80
C THR A 91 7.34 -0.08 8.86
N ALA A 92 6.95 -1.27 8.40
CA ALA A 92 7.74 -2.03 7.44
C ALA A 92 7.90 -1.27 6.11
N PHE A 93 6.83 -0.67 5.62
CA PHE A 93 6.84 0.14 4.40
C PHE A 93 7.74 1.37 4.55
N GLU A 94 7.63 2.09 5.65
CA GLU A 94 8.47 3.25 5.96
C GLU A 94 9.94 2.87 6.04
N GLY A 95 10.27 1.72 6.64
CA GLY A 95 11.63 1.20 6.71
C GLY A 95 12.20 0.91 5.33
N TRP A 96 11.43 0.27 4.47
CA TRP A 96 11.84 0.03 3.08
C TRP A 96 12.06 1.34 2.33
N ALA A 97 11.16 2.30 2.49
CA ALA A 97 11.27 3.62 1.86
C ALA A 97 12.57 4.33 2.28
N ALA A 98 12.88 4.31 3.57
CA ALA A 98 14.09 4.93 4.10
C ALA A 98 15.37 4.26 3.55
N GLU A 99 15.40 2.93 3.52
CA GLU A 99 16.54 2.17 2.97
C GLU A 99 16.79 2.48 1.50
N ARG A 100 15.72 2.75 0.75
CA ARG A 100 15.80 3.06 -0.69
C ARG A 100 16.03 4.54 -0.96
N GLY A 101 16.14 5.37 0.06
CA GLY A 101 16.40 6.79 -0.09
C GLY A 101 15.21 7.60 -0.58
N ALA A 102 14.00 7.18 -0.26
CA ALA A 102 12.81 7.95 -0.63
C ALA A 102 12.82 9.33 0.04
N VAL A 103 12.51 10.36 -0.73
CA VAL A 103 12.41 11.73 -0.21
C VAL A 103 11.04 12.00 0.41
N LEU A 104 10.07 11.12 0.16
CA LEU A 104 8.70 11.26 0.63
C LEU A 104 8.04 9.89 0.70
N VAL A 105 7.22 9.68 1.73
CA VAL A 105 6.27 8.56 1.80
C VAL A 105 4.87 9.13 1.58
N GLN A 106 4.16 8.59 0.59
CA GLN A 106 2.82 9.01 0.25
C GLN A 106 1.82 7.90 0.53
N LEU A 107 0.80 8.21 1.33
CA LEU A 107 -0.30 7.31 1.65
C LEU A 107 -1.59 7.88 1.11
N SER A 108 -2.51 7.00 0.72
CA SER A 108 -3.87 7.35 0.36
C SER A 108 -4.85 6.62 1.27
N THR A 109 -5.89 7.32 1.72
CA THR A 109 -7.00 6.73 2.47
C THR A 109 -8.30 6.99 1.74
N GLY A 110 -9.37 6.28 2.12
CA GLY A 110 -10.71 6.67 1.68
C GLY A 110 -11.05 8.07 2.16
N ALA A 111 -12.05 8.71 1.55
CA ALA A 111 -12.44 10.09 1.89
C ALA A 111 -12.80 10.26 3.37
N GLU A 112 -13.35 9.20 3.99
CA GLU A 112 -13.70 9.13 5.41
C GLU A 112 -12.67 8.32 6.20
N GLY A 113 -11.47 8.19 5.68
CA GLY A 113 -10.43 7.36 6.26
C GLY A 113 -9.83 7.94 7.54
N PRO A 114 -8.89 7.21 8.17
CA PRO A 114 -8.31 7.61 9.44
C PRO A 114 -7.48 8.89 9.33
N ASP A 115 -7.39 9.60 10.43
CA ASP A 115 -6.46 10.72 10.58
C ASP A 115 -5.06 10.18 10.86
N LEU A 116 -4.13 10.40 9.95
CA LEU A 116 -2.75 9.92 10.05
C LEU A 116 -1.79 10.97 10.64
N SER A 117 -2.28 12.11 11.11
CA SER A 117 -1.44 13.19 11.63
C SER A 117 -0.61 12.75 12.84
N ARG A 118 -1.14 11.84 13.68
CA ARG A 118 -0.41 11.30 14.84
C ARG A 118 0.81 10.47 14.45
N LEU A 119 0.85 10.00 13.21
CA LEU A 119 1.97 9.23 12.67
C LEU A 119 2.96 10.12 11.89
N GLY A 120 2.79 11.44 11.96
CA GLY A 120 3.67 12.40 11.31
C GLY A 120 3.27 12.77 9.88
N TYR A 121 2.12 12.33 9.42
CA TYR A 121 1.64 12.64 8.08
C TYR A 121 0.79 13.90 8.07
N ARG A 122 0.78 14.60 6.94
CA ARG A 122 -0.10 15.73 6.67
C ARG A 122 -0.80 15.54 5.33
N ILE A 123 -1.97 16.12 5.18
CA ILE A 123 -2.68 16.11 3.90
C ILE A 123 -1.90 16.97 2.90
N ALA A 124 -1.53 16.39 1.75
CA ALA A 124 -0.79 17.07 0.70
C ALA A 124 -1.64 17.31 -0.55
N GLU A 125 -2.61 16.44 -0.82
CA GLU A 125 -3.49 16.56 -1.99
C GLU A 125 -4.81 15.86 -1.73
N ARG A 126 -5.79 16.12 -2.59
CA ARG A 126 -7.07 15.43 -2.59
C ARG A 126 -7.34 14.90 -3.99
N ALA A 127 -7.73 13.63 -4.08
CA ALA A 127 -8.13 13.03 -5.36
C ALA A 127 -9.62 13.29 -5.61
N TRP A 128 -9.94 13.64 -6.83
CA TRP A 128 -11.31 13.87 -7.29
C TRP A 128 -11.62 12.91 -8.41
N VAL A 129 -12.80 12.30 -8.38
CA VAL A 129 -13.26 11.36 -9.42
C VAL A 129 -14.55 11.89 -10.06
N LYS A 130 -14.81 11.42 -11.34
CA LYS A 130 -15.98 11.82 -12.09
C LYS A 130 -16.74 10.59 -12.60
#